data_553774cd262ce086738df1956afd2516
#
_entry.id   553774cd262ce086738df1956afd2516
#
_cell.length_a   1.000
_cell.length_b   1.000
_cell.length_c   1.000
_cell.angle_alpha   90.00
_cell.angle_beta   90.00
_cell.angle_gamma   90.00
#
_symmetry.space_group_name_H-M   'P 1'
#
loop_
_entity.id
_entity.type
_entity.pdbx_description
1 polymer ?
#
loop_
_entity_poly.entity_id
_entity_poly.type
_entity_poly.pdbx_seq_one_letter_code
_entity_poly.pdbx_strand_id
1 'polypeptide(L)'
;MAQYEFTTKGPRLIWLPFWLLISARPRQWLKNLALFAPLVFEGEFFNPNKFFITIFGFFIFSMITSGIYIINDVIDLKSDLVHPYKRKRPIAAGKINPIVALICAVLILIVALFLASKLSSFFAYAAIAYTILQIVYSLFLRSVILVDVMAIASGFLLRVYAGASLIDAHVTVWFILTVVSLALFLAIGKRRSERTLLMASEEKTLGTRRILHHYPETLLDSLTIMFATASWLSYTMFTFLQPPPSAGPQVLVLFGDYLPRTFLASKWLMITVPFVIYGVMRYLYVIYEKKEGESPERILLSDIPLLTSVILWMVLVFVIIYGSDFLPARIIRYLQ
;
A
#
# COMPACT_ATOMS: atom_id res chain seq x y z
N MET A 1 -5.93 10.08 41.62
CA MET A 1 -6.76 9.35 40.66
C MET A 1 -7.86 10.28 40.20
N ALA A 2 -7.71 10.99 39.08
CA ALA A 2 -8.76 11.84 38.54
C ALA A 2 -9.70 10.92 37.73
N GLN A 3 -10.93 10.74 38.26
CA GLN A 3 -12.04 10.17 37.52
C GLN A 3 -12.36 11.15 36.38
N TYR A 4 -11.99 10.78 35.15
CA TYR A 4 -12.50 11.44 33.97
C TYR A 4 -13.96 11.05 33.81
N GLU A 5 -14.87 11.89 34.35
CA GLU A 5 -16.28 11.83 34.02
C GLU A 5 -16.40 12.10 32.51
N PHE A 6 -16.74 11.06 31.76
CA PHE A 6 -17.24 11.21 30.39
C PHE A 6 -18.51 12.03 30.48
N THR A 7 -18.45 13.32 30.14
CA THR A 7 -19.64 14.14 30.00
C THR A 7 -20.50 13.50 28.91
N THR A 8 -21.55 12.83 29.36
CA THR A 8 -22.54 12.11 28.55
C THR A 8 -23.50 13.06 27.86
N LYS A 9 -22.99 14.04 27.08
CA LYS A 9 -23.75 14.54 25.94
C LYS A 9 -23.46 13.58 24.80
N GLY A 10 -24.24 12.49 24.76
CA GLY A 10 -24.15 11.49 23.70
C GLY A 10 -24.14 12.19 22.33
N PRO A 11 -23.23 11.84 21.44
CA PRO A 11 -23.24 12.39 20.09
C PRO A 11 -24.62 12.15 19.51
N ARG A 12 -25.21 13.19 18.88
CA ARG A 12 -26.47 13.00 18.16
C ARG A 12 -26.25 11.87 17.17
N LEU A 13 -27.07 10.83 17.23
CA LEU A 13 -26.93 9.59 16.44
C LEU A 13 -26.76 9.87 14.93
N ILE A 14 -27.31 11.01 14.49
CA ILE A 14 -27.22 11.55 13.12
C ILE A 14 -25.76 11.74 12.64
N TRP A 15 -24.80 12.07 13.52
CA TRP A 15 -23.40 12.30 13.14
C TRP A 15 -22.52 11.04 13.26
N LEU A 16 -23.08 9.92 13.72
CA LEU A 16 -22.33 8.68 13.90
C LEU A 16 -21.68 8.18 12.60
N PRO A 17 -22.37 8.12 11.43
CA PRO A 17 -21.75 7.67 10.18
C PRO A 17 -20.57 8.55 9.76
N PHE A 18 -20.69 9.87 9.92
CA PHE A 18 -19.64 10.83 9.60
C PHE A 18 -18.36 10.59 10.45
N TRP A 19 -18.53 10.45 11.75
CA TRP A 19 -17.39 10.21 12.63
C TRP A 19 -16.78 8.82 12.43
N LEU A 20 -17.58 7.80 12.12
CA LEU A 20 -17.11 6.47 11.73
C LEU A 20 -16.30 6.54 10.44
N LEU A 21 -16.73 7.30 9.43
CA LEU A 21 -16.00 7.49 8.19
C LEU A 21 -14.63 8.16 8.43
N ILE A 22 -14.55 9.14 9.32
CA ILE A 22 -13.26 9.75 9.70
C ILE A 22 -12.35 8.72 10.38
N SER A 23 -12.91 7.89 11.30
CA SER A 23 -12.16 6.83 11.98
C SER A 23 -11.74 5.68 11.05
N ALA A 24 -12.48 5.44 9.97
CA ALA A 24 -12.19 4.49 8.91
C ALA A 24 -10.95 4.88 8.07
N ARG A 25 -10.51 6.14 8.16
CA ARG A 25 -9.30 6.68 7.49
C ARG A 25 -9.26 6.43 5.98
N PRO A 26 -10.16 7.01 5.16
CA PRO A 26 -10.22 6.75 3.71
C PRO A 26 -8.89 6.97 2.97
N ARG A 27 -8.03 7.89 3.43
CA ARG A 27 -6.68 8.10 2.87
C ARG A 27 -5.81 6.84 2.92
N GLN A 28 -6.04 5.94 3.87
CA GLN A 28 -5.29 4.69 3.98
C GLN A 28 -5.78 3.61 3.00
N TRP A 29 -6.96 3.80 2.37
CA TRP A 29 -7.46 2.91 1.33
C TRP A 29 -6.55 2.90 0.09
N LEU A 30 -5.75 3.95 -0.14
CA LEU A 30 -4.75 3.98 -1.20
C LEU A 30 -3.80 2.76 -1.15
N LYS A 31 -3.52 2.22 0.03
CA LYS A 31 -2.70 1.00 0.17
C LYS A 31 -3.38 -0.23 -0.43
N ASN A 32 -4.70 -0.24 -0.52
CA ASN A 32 -5.45 -1.34 -1.11
C ASN A 32 -5.42 -1.31 -2.65
N LEU A 33 -4.91 -0.23 -3.28
CA LEU A 33 -4.61 -0.22 -4.72
C LEU A 33 -3.61 -1.30 -5.13
N ALA A 34 -2.84 -1.85 -4.16
CA ALA A 34 -1.99 -3.01 -4.40
C ALA A 34 -2.76 -4.24 -4.93
N LEU A 35 -4.09 -4.35 -4.70
CA LEU A 35 -4.93 -5.39 -5.30
C LEU A 35 -4.99 -5.30 -6.83
N PHE A 36 -4.84 -4.10 -7.40
CA PHE A 36 -4.87 -3.90 -8.84
C PHE A 36 -3.56 -4.25 -9.54
N ALA A 37 -2.45 -4.41 -8.79
CA ALA A 37 -1.16 -4.66 -9.41
C ALA A 37 -1.15 -5.95 -10.27
N PRO A 38 -1.68 -7.11 -9.83
CA PRO A 38 -1.82 -8.28 -10.69
C PRO A 38 -2.66 -8.01 -11.94
N LEU A 39 -3.78 -7.29 -11.80
CA LEU A 39 -4.67 -6.95 -12.92
C LEU A 39 -3.95 -6.14 -14.00
N VAL A 40 -3.10 -5.18 -13.60
CA VAL A 40 -2.35 -4.34 -14.52
C VAL A 40 -1.29 -5.16 -15.25
N PHE A 41 -0.49 -5.96 -14.52
CA PHE A 41 0.65 -6.68 -15.10
C PHE A 41 0.27 -7.94 -15.87
N GLU A 42 -0.92 -8.51 -15.64
CA GLU A 42 -1.50 -9.58 -16.47
C GLU A 42 -2.13 -9.07 -17.79
N GLY A 43 -2.19 -7.74 -17.98
CA GLY A 43 -2.79 -7.18 -19.20
C GLY A 43 -4.33 -7.23 -19.20
N GLU A 44 -4.97 -7.39 -18.06
CA GLU A 44 -6.41 -7.61 -17.95
C GLU A 44 -7.20 -6.39 -17.43
N PHE A 45 -6.56 -5.23 -17.39
CA PHE A 45 -7.16 -4.01 -16.82
C PHE A 45 -8.42 -3.56 -17.58
N PHE A 46 -8.46 -3.74 -18.89
CA PHE A 46 -9.61 -3.39 -19.74
C PHE A 46 -10.61 -4.54 -19.91
N ASN A 47 -10.40 -5.69 -19.28
CA ASN A 47 -11.41 -6.74 -19.18
C ASN A 47 -12.46 -6.32 -18.14
N PRO A 48 -13.73 -6.03 -18.54
CA PRO A 48 -14.71 -5.47 -17.63
C PRO A 48 -15.00 -6.39 -16.43
N ASN A 49 -15.07 -7.71 -16.66
CA ASN A 49 -15.37 -8.66 -15.60
C ASN A 49 -14.27 -8.68 -14.53
N LYS A 50 -12.99 -8.76 -14.96
CA LYS A 50 -11.83 -8.78 -14.07
C LYS A 50 -11.63 -7.42 -13.37
N PHE A 51 -11.90 -6.33 -14.08
CA PHE A 51 -11.83 -4.98 -13.51
C PHE A 51 -12.86 -4.76 -12.42
N PHE A 52 -14.15 -5.07 -12.68
CA PHE A 52 -15.21 -4.88 -11.69
C PHE A 52 -15.05 -5.79 -10.48
N ILE A 53 -14.67 -7.06 -10.66
CA ILE A 53 -14.44 -7.96 -9.51
C ILE A 53 -13.28 -7.44 -8.63
N THR A 54 -12.23 -6.87 -9.23
CA THR A 54 -11.11 -6.26 -8.49
C THR A 54 -11.56 -4.99 -7.74
N ILE A 55 -12.43 -4.16 -8.34
CA ILE A 55 -13.05 -3.02 -7.65
C ILE A 55 -13.86 -3.49 -6.44
N PHE A 56 -14.68 -4.52 -6.57
CA PHE A 56 -15.42 -5.07 -5.42
C PHE A 56 -14.45 -5.58 -4.34
N GLY A 57 -13.39 -6.28 -4.73
CA GLY A 57 -12.32 -6.69 -3.81
C GLY A 57 -11.67 -5.53 -3.10
N PHE A 58 -11.37 -4.44 -3.80
CA PHE A 58 -10.83 -3.21 -3.22
C PHE A 58 -11.76 -2.61 -2.15
N PHE A 59 -13.05 -2.51 -2.41
CA PHE A 59 -14.00 -2.00 -1.42
C PHE A 59 -14.13 -2.92 -0.21
N ILE A 60 -14.14 -4.24 -0.41
CA ILE A 60 -14.16 -5.22 0.69
C ILE A 60 -12.90 -5.08 1.56
N PHE A 61 -11.70 -5.01 0.96
CA PHE A 61 -10.46 -4.76 1.70
C PHE A 61 -10.46 -3.40 2.39
N SER A 62 -11.09 -2.38 1.78
CA SER A 62 -11.25 -1.06 2.41
C SER A 62 -12.19 -1.10 3.60
N MET A 63 -13.24 -1.92 3.58
CA MET A 63 -14.08 -2.19 4.75
C MET A 63 -13.28 -2.90 5.86
N ILE A 64 -12.51 -3.95 5.52
CA ILE A 64 -11.67 -4.68 6.48
C ILE A 64 -10.66 -3.73 7.14
N THR A 65 -9.91 -2.96 6.35
CA THR A 65 -8.92 -2.01 6.87
C THR A 65 -9.58 -0.93 7.75
N SER A 66 -10.78 -0.47 7.39
CA SER A 66 -11.55 0.50 8.18
C SER A 66 -11.96 -0.07 9.54
N GLY A 67 -12.52 -1.28 9.58
CA GLY A 67 -12.86 -1.98 10.81
C GLY A 67 -11.65 -2.13 11.74
N ILE A 68 -10.50 -2.54 11.18
CA ILE A 68 -9.25 -2.68 11.93
C ILE A 68 -8.78 -1.33 12.48
N TYR A 69 -8.83 -0.23 11.71
CA TYR A 69 -8.45 1.09 12.22
C TYR A 69 -9.34 1.56 13.36
N ILE A 70 -10.64 1.31 13.30
CA ILE A 70 -11.56 1.64 14.39
C ILE A 70 -11.23 0.83 15.64
N ILE A 71 -10.98 -0.49 15.50
CA ILE A 71 -10.53 -1.35 16.62
C ILE A 71 -9.23 -0.81 17.22
N ASN A 72 -8.27 -0.44 16.38
CA ASN A 72 -6.99 0.12 16.84
C ASN A 72 -7.17 1.43 17.61
N ASP A 73 -8.06 2.32 17.16
CA ASP A 73 -8.35 3.58 17.86
C ASP A 73 -9.03 3.31 19.24
N VAL A 74 -9.81 2.21 19.37
CA VAL A 74 -10.36 1.78 20.68
C VAL A 74 -9.26 1.20 21.58
N ILE A 75 -8.38 0.33 21.05
CA ILE A 75 -7.27 -0.26 21.81
C ILE A 75 -6.31 0.83 22.30
N ASP A 76 -5.99 1.79 21.44
CA ASP A 76 -5.02 2.84 21.71
C ASP A 76 -5.62 4.05 22.47
N LEU A 77 -6.91 4.01 22.86
CA LEU A 77 -7.62 5.14 23.45
C LEU A 77 -6.86 5.81 24.60
N LYS A 78 -6.32 5.04 25.55
CA LYS A 78 -5.58 5.59 26.71
C LYS A 78 -4.33 6.35 26.27
N SER A 79 -3.62 5.86 25.26
CA SER A 79 -2.41 6.52 24.75
C SER A 79 -2.75 7.71 23.85
N ASP A 80 -3.86 7.65 23.12
CA ASP A 80 -4.29 8.71 22.22
C ASP A 80 -4.77 9.95 23.00
N LEU A 81 -5.37 9.78 24.18
CA LEU A 81 -5.81 10.89 25.05
C LEU A 81 -4.66 11.81 25.48
N VAL A 82 -3.47 11.27 25.74
CA VAL A 82 -2.29 12.03 26.17
C VAL A 82 -1.44 12.54 25.01
N HIS A 83 -1.70 12.08 23.78
CA HIS A 83 -0.90 12.45 22.62
C HIS A 83 -1.38 13.79 22.00
N PRO A 84 -0.52 14.78 21.70
CA PRO A 84 -0.92 16.13 21.27
C PRO A 84 -1.79 16.14 19.99
N TYR A 85 -1.52 15.26 19.04
CA TYR A 85 -2.27 15.19 17.79
C TYR A 85 -3.36 14.12 17.78
N LYS A 86 -3.07 12.93 18.36
CA LYS A 86 -3.99 11.79 18.31
C LYS A 86 -5.22 11.97 19.19
N ARG A 87 -5.16 12.82 20.23
CA ARG A 87 -6.33 13.20 21.03
C ARG A 87 -7.48 13.82 20.24
N LYS A 88 -7.21 14.26 18.98
CA LYS A 88 -8.22 14.79 18.05
C LYS A 88 -8.97 13.71 17.28
N ARG A 89 -8.57 12.42 17.40
CA ARG A 89 -9.29 11.31 16.77
C ARG A 89 -10.71 11.22 17.32
N PRO A 90 -11.74 10.85 16.51
CA PRO A 90 -13.15 10.90 16.93
C PRO A 90 -13.42 10.13 18.22
N ILE A 91 -12.83 8.96 18.43
CA ILE A 91 -13.01 8.14 19.62
C ILE A 91 -12.32 8.79 20.84
N ALA A 92 -11.07 9.21 20.69
CA ALA A 92 -10.32 9.89 21.76
C ALA A 92 -10.91 11.27 22.09
N ALA A 93 -11.47 11.97 21.12
CA ALA A 93 -12.17 13.26 21.31
C ALA A 93 -13.59 13.11 21.91
N GLY A 94 -14.03 11.88 22.23
CA GLY A 94 -15.37 11.63 22.81
C GLY A 94 -16.54 11.84 21.83
N LYS A 95 -16.27 11.89 20.49
CA LYS A 95 -17.30 12.04 19.46
C LYS A 95 -18.07 10.75 19.19
N ILE A 96 -17.45 9.59 19.50
CA ILE A 96 -18.07 8.27 19.40
C ILE A 96 -17.80 7.54 20.71
N ASN A 97 -18.80 6.86 21.25
CA ASN A 97 -18.61 5.96 22.38
C ASN A 97 -17.73 4.77 21.93
N PRO A 98 -16.64 4.42 22.66
CA PRO A 98 -15.75 3.32 22.30
C PRO A 98 -16.44 1.98 22.11
N ILE A 99 -17.48 1.68 22.90
CA ILE A 99 -18.25 0.43 22.78
C ILE A 99 -19.05 0.41 21.48
N VAL A 100 -19.71 1.53 21.13
CA VAL A 100 -20.45 1.66 19.86
C VAL A 100 -19.50 1.54 18.68
N ALA A 101 -18.32 2.20 18.75
CA ALA A 101 -17.30 2.09 17.72
C ALA A 101 -16.84 0.64 17.52
N LEU A 102 -16.59 -0.10 18.61
CA LEU A 102 -16.18 -1.50 18.57
C LEU A 102 -17.25 -2.39 17.94
N ILE A 103 -18.51 -2.23 18.33
CA ILE A 103 -19.64 -2.98 17.75
C ILE A 103 -19.73 -2.72 16.24
N CYS A 104 -19.69 -1.45 15.82
CA CYS A 104 -19.72 -1.09 14.40
C CYS A 104 -18.52 -1.69 13.65
N ALA A 105 -17.31 -1.66 14.22
CA ALA A 105 -16.12 -2.22 13.59
C ALA A 105 -16.22 -3.73 13.40
N VAL A 106 -16.70 -4.46 14.41
CA VAL A 106 -16.93 -5.92 14.34
C VAL A 106 -17.98 -6.25 13.28
N LEU A 107 -19.07 -5.51 13.24
CA LEU A 107 -20.12 -5.70 12.20
C LEU A 107 -19.57 -5.43 10.79
N ILE A 108 -18.78 -4.37 10.61
CA ILE A 108 -18.11 -4.08 9.32
C ILE A 108 -17.20 -5.25 8.92
N LEU A 109 -16.41 -5.81 9.84
CA LEU A 109 -15.53 -6.94 9.56
C LEU A 109 -16.32 -8.20 9.20
N ILE A 110 -17.39 -8.53 9.92
CA ILE A 110 -18.24 -9.69 9.63
C ILE A 110 -18.85 -9.56 8.23
N VAL A 111 -19.43 -8.40 7.91
CA VAL A 111 -20.03 -8.16 6.59
C VAL A 111 -18.96 -8.23 5.49
N ALA A 112 -17.79 -7.63 5.70
CA ALA A 112 -16.70 -7.64 4.72
C ALA A 112 -16.18 -9.07 4.45
N LEU A 113 -15.96 -9.89 5.49
CA LEU A 113 -15.51 -11.28 5.35
C LEU A 113 -16.59 -12.17 4.72
N PHE A 114 -17.87 -11.92 5.04
CA PHE A 114 -18.99 -12.59 4.37
C PHE A 114 -19.02 -12.25 2.88
N LEU A 115 -18.90 -10.99 2.50
CA LEU A 115 -18.84 -10.56 1.10
C LEU A 115 -17.60 -11.13 0.40
N ALA A 116 -16.45 -11.19 1.08
CA ALA A 116 -15.24 -11.82 0.54
C ALA A 116 -15.47 -13.30 0.19
N SER A 117 -16.18 -14.06 1.04
CA SER A 117 -16.50 -15.48 0.80
C SER A 117 -17.43 -15.69 -0.41
N LYS A 118 -18.22 -14.66 -0.76
CA LYS A 118 -19.10 -14.71 -1.96
C LYS A 118 -18.36 -14.38 -3.25
N LEU A 119 -17.24 -13.68 -3.16
CA LEU A 119 -16.42 -13.32 -4.33
C LEU A 119 -15.55 -14.51 -4.81
N SER A 120 -14.71 -15.04 -3.92
CA SER A 120 -13.83 -16.18 -4.16
C SER A 120 -13.36 -16.78 -2.83
N SER A 121 -13.24 -18.10 -2.76
CA SER A 121 -12.71 -18.79 -1.57
C SER A 121 -11.27 -18.38 -1.26
N PHE A 122 -10.40 -18.28 -2.27
CA PHE A 122 -9.00 -17.88 -2.08
C PHE A 122 -8.88 -16.42 -1.66
N PHE A 123 -9.72 -15.54 -2.22
CA PHE A 123 -9.81 -14.16 -1.79
C PHE A 123 -10.25 -14.05 -0.32
N ALA A 124 -11.24 -14.86 0.10
CA ALA A 124 -11.67 -14.90 1.50
C ALA A 124 -10.54 -15.39 2.43
N TYR A 125 -9.78 -16.41 2.04
CA TYR A 125 -8.63 -16.85 2.85
C TYR A 125 -7.57 -15.75 2.99
N ALA A 126 -7.25 -15.02 1.92
CA ALA A 126 -6.34 -13.89 1.97
C ALA A 126 -6.88 -12.75 2.86
N ALA A 127 -8.17 -12.46 2.79
CA ALA A 127 -8.86 -11.46 3.61
C ALA A 127 -8.86 -11.84 5.10
N ILE A 128 -9.11 -13.11 5.43
CA ILE A 128 -9.05 -13.64 6.80
C ILE A 128 -7.60 -13.58 7.31
N ALA A 129 -6.63 -14.08 6.54
CA ALA A 129 -5.21 -14.04 6.91
C ALA A 129 -4.75 -12.60 7.16
N TYR A 130 -5.16 -11.65 6.31
CA TYR A 130 -4.89 -10.23 6.49
C TYR A 130 -5.51 -9.69 7.78
N THR A 131 -6.76 -10.03 8.06
CA THR A 131 -7.46 -9.58 9.27
C THR A 131 -6.75 -10.09 10.53
N ILE A 132 -6.40 -11.39 10.56
CA ILE A 132 -5.65 -12.00 11.66
C ILE A 132 -4.29 -11.33 11.83
N LEU A 133 -3.53 -11.17 10.73
CA LEU A 133 -2.23 -10.50 10.76
C LEU A 133 -2.32 -9.10 11.37
N GLN A 134 -3.32 -8.31 10.97
CA GLN A 134 -3.48 -6.93 11.45
C GLN A 134 -3.90 -6.86 12.91
N ILE A 135 -4.73 -7.79 13.38
CA ILE A 135 -5.12 -7.88 14.81
C ILE A 135 -3.89 -8.26 15.65
N VAL A 136 -3.16 -9.32 15.25
CA VAL A 136 -1.94 -9.78 15.92
C VAL A 136 -0.87 -8.69 15.90
N TYR A 137 -0.73 -7.98 14.79
CA TYR A 137 0.16 -6.81 14.67
C TYR A 137 -0.19 -5.74 15.71
N SER A 138 -1.45 -5.39 15.83
CA SER A 138 -1.91 -4.34 16.72
C SER A 138 -1.72 -4.69 18.21
N LEU A 139 -1.85 -5.97 18.55
CA LEU A 139 -1.73 -6.43 19.93
C LEU A 139 -0.27 -6.73 20.35
N PHE A 140 0.50 -7.37 19.47
CA PHE A 140 1.80 -7.96 19.82
C PHE A 140 2.94 -7.51 18.90
N LEU A 141 2.83 -7.71 17.57
CA LEU A 141 3.98 -7.63 16.67
C LEU A 141 4.54 -6.20 16.54
N ARG A 142 3.71 -5.19 16.72
CA ARG A 142 4.13 -3.78 16.68
C ARG A 142 5.16 -3.39 17.74
N SER A 143 5.35 -4.24 18.76
CA SER A 143 6.31 -4.03 19.86
C SER A 143 7.60 -4.83 19.70
N VAL A 144 7.72 -5.66 18.65
CA VAL A 144 8.88 -6.52 18.41
C VAL A 144 9.71 -5.97 17.26
N ILE A 145 11.01 -5.73 17.51
CA ILE A 145 11.95 -5.17 16.51
C ILE A 145 12.01 -6.08 15.28
N LEU A 146 12.08 -5.48 14.09
CA LEU A 146 12.08 -6.11 12.77
C LEU A 146 10.78 -6.84 12.44
N VAL A 147 10.12 -7.51 13.38
CA VAL A 147 8.85 -8.18 13.14
C VAL A 147 7.75 -7.18 12.79
N ASP A 148 7.80 -5.97 13.35
CA ASP A 148 6.84 -4.91 13.05
C ASP A 148 6.90 -4.47 11.55
N VAL A 149 8.08 -4.35 10.97
CA VAL A 149 8.22 -3.99 9.54
C VAL A 149 7.92 -5.18 8.64
N MET A 150 8.28 -6.40 9.05
CA MET A 150 7.92 -7.63 8.33
C MET A 150 6.41 -7.83 8.27
N ALA A 151 5.69 -7.59 9.36
CA ALA A 151 4.23 -7.69 9.38
C ALA A 151 3.56 -6.67 8.44
N ILE A 152 4.13 -5.45 8.33
CA ILE A 152 3.66 -4.45 7.36
C ILE A 152 3.86 -4.96 5.92
N ALA A 153 5.04 -5.49 5.60
CA ALA A 153 5.33 -6.04 4.27
C ALA A 153 4.44 -7.24 3.93
N SER A 154 4.22 -8.15 4.89
CA SER A 154 3.28 -9.28 4.72
C SER A 154 1.85 -8.79 4.44
N GLY A 155 1.44 -7.67 5.06
CA GLY A 155 0.14 -7.05 4.77
C GLY A 155 0.02 -6.55 3.32
N PHE A 156 1.10 -6.03 2.72
CA PHE A 156 1.11 -5.68 1.29
C PHE A 156 1.09 -6.93 0.40
N LEU A 157 1.84 -7.95 0.75
CA LEU A 157 1.87 -9.21 0.02
C LEU A 157 0.49 -9.87 -0.01
N LEU A 158 -0.21 -9.91 1.12
CA LEU A 158 -1.58 -10.46 1.19
C LEU A 158 -2.56 -9.70 0.32
N ARG A 159 -2.42 -8.36 0.18
CA ARG A 159 -3.24 -7.58 -0.76
C ARG A 159 -3.00 -7.98 -2.20
N VAL A 160 -1.74 -8.14 -2.59
CA VAL A 160 -1.37 -8.57 -3.95
C VAL A 160 -1.92 -9.96 -4.25
N TYR A 161 -1.74 -10.91 -3.33
CA TYR A 161 -2.32 -12.27 -3.48
C TYR A 161 -3.85 -12.27 -3.51
N ALA A 162 -4.49 -11.42 -2.71
CA ALA A 162 -5.94 -11.25 -2.77
C ALA A 162 -6.39 -10.74 -4.14
N GLY A 163 -5.71 -9.73 -4.69
CA GLY A 163 -5.99 -9.24 -6.05
C GLY A 163 -5.77 -10.31 -7.12
N ALA A 164 -4.66 -11.04 -7.04
CA ALA A 164 -4.34 -12.12 -7.97
C ALA A 164 -5.39 -13.24 -7.95
N SER A 165 -5.86 -13.62 -6.76
CA SER A 165 -6.87 -14.68 -6.59
C SER A 165 -8.26 -14.33 -7.14
N LEU A 166 -8.56 -13.03 -7.32
CA LEU A 166 -9.82 -12.59 -7.91
C LEU A 166 -9.89 -12.80 -9.42
N ILE A 167 -8.75 -12.74 -10.08
CA ILE A 167 -8.65 -12.78 -11.54
C ILE A 167 -7.95 -14.03 -12.06
N ASP A 168 -7.59 -14.95 -11.14
CA ASP A 168 -6.80 -16.17 -11.40
C ASP A 168 -5.45 -15.84 -12.08
N ALA A 169 -4.77 -14.79 -11.57
CA ALA A 169 -3.50 -14.32 -12.11
C ALA A 169 -2.32 -15.10 -11.55
N HIS A 170 -1.34 -15.41 -12.41
CA HIS A 170 -0.07 -16.00 -11.98
C HIS A 170 0.87 -14.93 -11.45
N VAL A 171 1.28 -15.06 -10.18
CA VAL A 171 2.20 -14.12 -9.54
C VAL A 171 3.62 -14.68 -9.56
N THR A 172 4.50 -14.07 -10.34
CA THR A 172 5.90 -14.51 -10.44
C THR A 172 6.67 -14.23 -9.15
N VAL A 173 7.70 -15.05 -8.87
CA VAL A 173 8.56 -14.88 -7.68
C VAL A 173 9.21 -13.49 -7.66
N TRP A 174 9.64 -12.97 -8.81
CA TRP A 174 10.26 -11.65 -8.91
C TRP A 174 9.29 -10.51 -8.62
N PHE A 175 8.03 -10.67 -9.01
CA PHE A 175 6.98 -9.72 -8.63
C PHE A 175 6.73 -9.71 -7.12
N ILE A 176 6.67 -10.90 -6.50
CA ILE A 176 6.56 -11.03 -5.03
C ILE A 176 7.74 -10.35 -4.34
N LEU A 177 8.97 -10.61 -4.78
CA LEU A 177 10.17 -10.01 -4.21
C LEU A 177 10.16 -8.48 -4.36
N THR A 178 9.68 -7.96 -5.49
CA THR A 178 9.51 -6.52 -5.70
C THR A 178 8.54 -5.92 -4.68
N VAL A 179 7.38 -6.53 -4.52
CA VAL A 179 6.35 -6.04 -3.57
C VAL A 179 6.87 -6.08 -2.14
N VAL A 180 7.50 -7.18 -1.73
CA VAL A 180 8.03 -7.34 -0.36
C VAL A 180 9.17 -6.36 -0.11
N SER A 181 10.13 -6.26 -1.03
CA SER A 181 11.30 -5.37 -0.89
C SER A 181 10.88 -3.90 -0.85
N LEU A 182 9.95 -3.49 -1.72
CA LEU A 182 9.41 -2.13 -1.72
C LEU A 182 8.64 -1.83 -0.43
N ALA A 183 7.82 -2.76 0.05
CA ALA A 183 7.06 -2.59 1.28
C ALA A 183 7.99 -2.49 2.50
N LEU A 184 9.06 -3.29 2.57
CA LEU A 184 10.09 -3.20 3.61
C LEU A 184 10.85 -1.89 3.52
N PHE A 185 11.26 -1.46 2.33
CA PHE A 185 11.91 -0.18 2.10
C PHE A 185 11.08 1.00 2.66
N LEU A 186 9.80 1.05 2.31
CA LEU A 186 8.88 2.11 2.77
C LEU A 186 8.62 2.00 4.28
N ALA A 187 8.47 0.78 4.83
CA ALA A 187 8.23 0.58 6.26
C ALA A 187 9.45 0.97 7.11
N ILE A 188 10.66 0.59 6.69
CA ILE A 188 11.90 0.92 7.39
C ILE A 188 12.20 2.42 7.26
N GLY A 189 12.02 3.00 6.07
CA GLY A 189 12.14 4.44 5.85
C GLY A 189 11.22 5.24 6.79
N LYS A 190 9.99 4.77 6.98
CA LYS A 190 9.08 5.34 7.97
C LYS A 190 9.62 5.25 9.40
N ARG A 191 10.17 4.09 9.82
CA ARG A 191 10.76 3.93 11.17
C ARG A 191 11.94 4.85 11.37
N ARG A 192 12.78 4.99 10.35
CA ARG A 192 13.92 5.90 10.36
C ARG A 192 13.46 7.35 10.62
N SER A 193 12.51 7.83 9.86
CA SER A 193 11.99 9.20 10.00
C SER A 193 11.30 9.43 11.34
N GLU A 194 10.49 8.47 11.81
CA GLU A 194 9.87 8.54 13.14
C GLU A 194 10.95 8.65 14.23
N ARG A 195 12.07 7.92 14.11
CA ARG A 195 13.19 8.00 15.06
C ARG A 195 13.90 9.34 15.01
N THR A 196 14.23 9.86 13.81
CA THR A 196 14.90 11.16 13.64
C THR A 196 14.10 12.29 14.28
N LEU A 197 12.78 12.28 14.10
CA LEU A 197 11.87 13.27 14.72
C LEU A 197 11.84 13.15 16.24
N LEU A 198 11.92 11.94 16.79
CA LEU A 198 12.00 11.72 18.24
C LEU A 198 13.27 12.29 18.85
N MET A 199 14.40 12.13 18.15
CA MET A 199 15.69 12.66 18.63
C MET A 199 15.76 14.19 18.53
N ALA A 200 15.04 14.79 17.58
CA ALA A 200 14.97 16.24 17.41
C ALA A 200 14.00 16.93 18.38
N SER A 201 13.06 16.20 18.97
CA SER A 201 12.12 16.74 19.96
C SER A 201 12.72 16.62 21.36
N GLU A 202 12.99 17.75 22.03
CA GLU A 202 13.41 17.81 23.46
C GLU A 202 12.31 17.28 24.42
N GLU A 203 11.07 17.26 23.98
CA GLU A 203 9.97 16.67 24.73
C GLU A 203 9.99 15.14 24.56
N LYS A 204 10.24 14.45 25.67
CA LYS A 204 9.89 13.03 25.83
C LYS A 204 8.38 12.88 25.63
N THR A 205 7.91 12.83 24.40
CA THR A 205 6.49 12.70 24.08
C THR A 205 6.00 11.38 24.63
N LEU A 206 5.34 11.43 25.79
CA LEU A 206 4.57 10.37 26.39
C LEU A 206 3.60 9.83 25.32
N GLY A 207 3.85 8.63 24.80
CA GLY A 207 2.99 7.99 23.79
C GLY A 207 3.68 7.57 22.51
N THR A 208 4.98 7.86 22.34
CA THR A 208 5.76 7.34 21.23
C THR A 208 6.04 5.85 21.43
N ARG A 209 6.07 5.08 20.34
CA ARG A 209 6.33 3.64 20.41
C ARG A 209 7.68 3.38 21.09
N ARG A 210 7.68 2.71 22.26
CA ARG A 210 8.89 2.35 23.01
C ARG A 210 9.92 1.62 22.14
N ILE A 211 9.48 0.86 21.14
CA ILE A 211 10.33 0.11 20.24
C ILE A 211 11.31 1.00 19.44
N LEU A 212 10.93 2.26 19.13
CA LEU A 212 11.79 3.17 18.35
C LEU A 212 13.10 3.50 19.07
N HIS A 213 13.11 3.50 20.39
CA HIS A 213 14.35 3.70 21.17
C HIS A 213 15.34 2.53 21.04
N HIS A 214 14.86 1.34 20.69
CA HIS A 214 15.68 0.14 20.57
C HIS A 214 16.23 -0.08 19.13
N TYR A 215 15.81 0.72 18.15
CA TYR A 215 16.38 0.66 16.81
C TYR A 215 17.67 1.50 16.72
N PRO A 216 18.86 0.90 16.52
CA PRO A 216 20.06 1.68 16.19
C PRO A 216 19.86 2.44 14.87
N GLU A 217 20.32 3.68 14.80
CA GLU A 217 20.18 4.49 13.57
C GLU A 217 20.95 3.86 12.41
N THR A 218 22.16 3.37 12.69
CA THR A 218 23.00 2.65 11.72
C THR A 218 22.32 1.42 11.14
N LEU A 219 21.54 0.69 11.96
CA LEU A 219 20.76 -0.47 11.49
C LEU A 219 19.65 -0.03 10.53
N LEU A 220 18.90 1.02 10.91
CA LEU A 220 17.83 1.55 10.04
C LEU A 220 18.37 2.08 8.71
N ASP A 221 19.53 2.75 8.73
CA ASP A 221 20.18 3.24 7.50
C ASP A 221 20.63 2.07 6.61
N SER A 222 21.31 1.08 7.18
CA SER A 222 21.76 -0.12 6.46
C SER A 222 20.61 -0.89 5.83
N LEU A 223 19.54 -1.13 6.60
CA LEU A 223 18.34 -1.81 6.12
C LEU A 223 17.60 -0.99 5.05
N THR A 224 17.54 0.34 5.20
CA THR A 224 16.92 1.22 4.20
C THR A 224 17.63 1.10 2.86
N ILE A 225 18.96 1.15 2.84
CA ILE A 225 19.77 1.01 1.62
C ILE A 225 19.64 -0.40 1.04
N MET A 226 19.68 -1.43 1.88
CA MET A 226 19.54 -2.83 1.46
C MET A 226 18.22 -3.06 0.73
N PHE A 227 17.09 -2.63 1.31
CA PHE A 227 15.78 -2.83 0.69
C PHE A 227 15.48 -1.83 -0.43
N ALA A 228 16.09 -0.65 -0.44
CA ALA A 228 16.10 0.22 -1.61
C ALA A 228 16.73 -0.47 -2.81
N THR A 229 17.91 -1.05 -2.64
CA THR A 229 18.61 -1.81 -3.69
C THR A 229 17.82 -3.04 -4.12
N ALA A 230 17.33 -3.83 -3.15
CA ALA A 230 16.54 -5.02 -3.44
C ALA A 230 15.25 -4.69 -4.23
N SER A 231 14.60 -3.55 -3.96
CA SER A 231 13.33 -3.19 -4.62
C SER A 231 13.51 -2.87 -6.11
N TRP A 232 14.49 -2.04 -6.50
CA TRP A 232 14.71 -1.76 -7.92
C TRP A 232 15.34 -2.94 -8.65
N LEU A 233 16.20 -3.71 -7.99
CA LEU A 233 16.82 -4.89 -8.60
C LEU A 233 15.79 -5.99 -8.88
N SER A 234 14.93 -6.32 -7.90
CA SER A 234 13.86 -7.31 -8.10
C SER A 234 12.85 -6.84 -9.15
N TYR A 235 12.53 -5.55 -9.21
CA TYR A 235 11.70 -4.97 -10.25
C TYR A 235 12.35 -5.13 -11.64
N THR A 236 13.65 -4.88 -11.76
CA THR A 236 14.40 -5.08 -13.00
C THR A 236 14.34 -6.54 -13.46
N MET A 237 14.54 -7.50 -12.54
CA MET A 237 14.43 -8.92 -12.84
C MET A 237 12.99 -9.31 -13.23
N PHE A 238 11.99 -8.75 -12.54
CA PHE A 238 10.59 -8.93 -12.90
C PHE A 238 10.32 -8.47 -14.35
N THR A 239 10.71 -7.24 -14.70
CA THR A 239 10.48 -6.69 -16.05
C THR A 239 11.28 -7.42 -17.13
N PHE A 240 12.48 -7.91 -16.79
CA PHE A 240 13.30 -8.70 -17.69
C PHE A 240 12.71 -10.09 -17.98
N LEU A 241 12.16 -10.75 -16.97
CA LEU A 241 11.61 -12.12 -17.06
C LEU A 241 10.15 -12.16 -17.46
N GLN A 242 9.44 -11.03 -17.34
CA GLN A 242 8.03 -10.97 -17.78
C GLN A 242 7.95 -11.27 -19.27
N PRO A 243 7.12 -12.25 -19.69
CA PRO A 243 6.88 -12.48 -21.10
C PRO A 243 6.35 -11.20 -21.75
N PRO A 244 6.71 -10.95 -23.03
CA PRO A 244 6.14 -9.81 -23.75
C PRO A 244 4.61 -9.96 -23.77
N PRO A 245 3.86 -8.85 -23.67
CA PRO A 245 2.42 -8.90 -23.89
C PRO A 245 2.14 -9.60 -25.23
N SER A 246 1.10 -10.42 -25.28
CA SER A 246 0.73 -11.23 -26.45
C SER A 246 0.48 -10.38 -27.72
N ALA A 247 0.21 -9.07 -27.55
CA ALA A 247 0.28 -8.04 -28.57
C ALA A 247 1.34 -7.04 -28.11
N GLY A 248 2.60 -7.25 -28.45
CA GLY A 248 3.66 -6.26 -28.21
C GLY A 248 3.30 -4.90 -28.82
N PRO A 249 3.87 -3.78 -28.35
CA PRO A 249 3.50 -2.47 -28.85
C PRO A 249 3.79 -2.45 -30.35
N GLN A 250 2.73 -2.65 -31.13
CA GLN A 250 2.80 -2.69 -32.60
C GLN A 250 3.32 -1.37 -33.17
N VAL A 251 3.23 -0.28 -32.39
CA VAL A 251 3.91 0.99 -32.69
C VAL A 251 5.42 0.79 -32.91
N LEU A 252 6.05 -0.13 -32.20
CA LEU A 252 7.48 -0.40 -32.32
C LEU A 252 7.79 -1.44 -33.41
N VAL A 253 6.82 -2.27 -33.78
CA VAL A 253 6.92 -3.10 -34.99
C VAL A 253 6.92 -2.22 -36.26
N LEU A 254 6.21 -1.07 -36.26
CA LEU A 254 6.26 -0.08 -37.32
C LEU A 254 7.67 0.49 -37.59
N PHE A 255 8.50 0.53 -36.56
CA PHE A 255 9.89 1.00 -36.66
C PHE A 255 10.90 -0.16 -36.67
N GLY A 256 10.42 -1.42 -36.61
CA GLY A 256 11.27 -2.62 -36.46
C GLY A 256 12.30 -2.78 -37.56
N ASP A 257 11.96 -2.43 -38.80
CA ASP A 257 12.86 -2.49 -39.96
C ASP A 257 13.92 -1.38 -39.95
N TYR A 258 13.70 -0.32 -39.19
CA TYR A 258 14.62 0.83 -39.04
C TYR A 258 15.43 0.79 -37.72
N LEU A 259 15.05 -0.09 -36.77
CA LEU A 259 15.71 -0.18 -35.47
C LEU A 259 16.84 -1.21 -35.50
N PRO A 260 18.01 -0.89 -34.94
CA PRO A 260 19.07 -1.88 -34.71
C PRO A 260 18.54 -3.09 -33.92
N ARG A 261 19.04 -4.28 -34.23
CA ARG A 261 18.66 -5.56 -33.56
C ARG A 261 18.73 -5.49 -32.03
N THR A 262 19.55 -4.60 -31.50
CA THR A 262 19.66 -4.33 -30.05
C THR A 262 18.36 -3.82 -29.43
N PHE A 263 17.50 -3.13 -30.20
CA PHE A 263 16.20 -2.62 -29.75
C PHE A 263 15.05 -3.59 -30.05
N LEU A 264 15.27 -4.64 -30.81
CA LEU A 264 14.29 -5.69 -31.11
C LEU A 264 14.12 -6.70 -29.96
N ALA A 265 14.88 -6.55 -28.86
CA ALA A 265 14.67 -7.33 -27.66
C ALA A 265 13.27 -7.03 -27.09
N SER A 266 12.41 -8.06 -27.02
CA SER A 266 11.02 -8.01 -26.55
C SER A 266 10.84 -7.65 -25.06
N LYS A 267 11.73 -6.81 -24.50
CA LYS A 267 11.83 -6.47 -23.06
C LYS A 267 11.44 -5.00 -22.80
N TRP A 268 10.36 -4.55 -23.41
CA TRP A 268 9.92 -3.16 -23.36
C TRP A 268 9.64 -2.64 -21.95
N LEU A 269 9.17 -3.49 -21.02
CA LEU A 269 8.95 -3.10 -19.63
C LEU A 269 10.23 -2.63 -18.95
N MET A 270 11.42 -3.01 -19.44
CA MET A 270 12.68 -2.51 -18.89
C MET A 270 12.88 -0.99 -19.08
N ILE A 271 12.18 -0.37 -20.03
CA ILE A 271 12.20 1.10 -20.19
C ILE A 271 11.64 1.82 -18.97
N THR A 272 10.81 1.14 -18.18
CA THR A 272 10.25 1.70 -16.94
C THR A 272 11.23 1.69 -15.76
N VAL A 273 12.32 0.88 -15.84
CA VAL A 273 13.31 0.71 -14.74
C VAL A 273 13.96 2.02 -14.29
N PRO A 274 14.41 2.93 -15.19
CA PRO A 274 15.00 4.20 -14.78
C PRO A 274 14.08 5.06 -13.91
N PHE A 275 12.78 5.02 -14.16
CA PHE A 275 11.79 5.76 -13.36
C PHE A 275 11.64 5.17 -11.96
N VAL A 276 11.71 3.84 -11.83
CA VAL A 276 11.71 3.18 -10.52
C VAL A 276 12.97 3.49 -9.74
N ILE A 277 14.14 3.44 -10.39
CA ILE A 277 15.43 3.81 -9.77
C ILE A 277 15.36 5.26 -9.29
N TYR A 278 14.92 6.18 -10.15
CA TYR A 278 14.77 7.59 -9.76
C TYR A 278 13.80 7.77 -8.60
N GLY A 279 12.65 7.08 -8.62
CA GLY A 279 11.67 7.12 -7.54
C GLY A 279 12.25 6.66 -6.20
N VAL A 280 13.01 5.56 -6.20
CA VAL A 280 13.71 5.05 -5.02
C VAL A 280 14.75 6.06 -4.52
N MET A 281 15.60 6.59 -5.42
CA MET A 281 16.60 7.61 -5.07
C MET A 281 15.95 8.89 -4.53
N ARG A 282 14.86 9.36 -5.16
CA ARG A 282 14.14 10.55 -4.71
C ARG A 282 13.50 10.34 -3.35
N TYR A 283 12.92 9.17 -3.09
CA TYR A 283 12.36 8.85 -1.78
C TYR A 283 13.44 8.80 -0.71
N LEU A 284 14.62 8.22 -1.00
CA LEU A 284 15.79 8.30 -0.12
C LEU A 284 16.18 9.75 0.19
N TYR A 285 16.30 10.59 -0.85
CA TYR A 285 16.62 12.00 -0.66
C TYR A 285 15.63 12.70 0.28
N VAL A 286 14.33 12.46 0.12
CA VAL A 286 13.29 13.06 0.98
C VAL A 286 13.43 12.60 2.43
N ILE A 287 13.70 11.31 2.66
CA ILE A 287 13.87 10.77 4.02
C ILE A 287 15.11 11.37 4.70
N TYR A 288 16.22 11.46 3.97
CA TYR A 288 17.51 11.85 4.55
C TYR A 288 17.64 13.36 4.70
N GLU A 289 17.24 14.13 3.69
CA GLU A 289 17.44 15.58 3.64
C GLU A 289 16.26 16.35 4.24
N LYS A 290 15.03 16.05 3.81
CA LYS A 290 13.84 16.78 4.27
C LYS A 290 13.33 16.31 5.62
N LYS A 291 13.81 15.14 6.10
CA LYS A 291 13.37 14.50 7.37
C LYS A 291 11.84 14.31 7.44
N GLU A 292 11.16 14.23 6.30
CA GLU A 292 9.71 14.12 6.15
C GLU A 292 9.30 12.67 5.81
N GLY A 293 9.61 11.69 6.65
CA GLY A 293 9.34 10.27 6.33
C GLY A 293 8.17 9.63 7.07
N GLU A 294 7.39 10.40 7.83
CA GLU A 294 6.34 9.84 8.71
C GLU A 294 5.23 9.07 7.98
N SER A 295 4.89 9.46 6.76
CA SER A 295 3.86 8.78 5.96
C SER A 295 4.24 8.71 4.48
N PRO A 296 4.66 7.53 3.99
CA PRO A 296 5.05 7.34 2.58
C PRO A 296 3.99 7.82 1.59
N GLU A 297 2.71 7.61 1.89
CA GLU A 297 1.59 8.07 1.08
C GLU A 297 1.49 9.61 1.01
N ARG A 298 1.92 10.31 2.06
CA ARG A 298 1.96 11.77 2.06
C ARG A 298 3.13 12.29 1.23
N ILE A 299 4.30 11.68 1.39
CA ILE A 299 5.49 12.02 0.59
C ILE A 299 5.20 11.87 -0.89
N LEU A 300 4.58 10.74 -1.28
CA LEU A 300 4.22 10.48 -2.67
C LEU A 300 3.35 11.59 -3.27
N LEU A 301 2.42 12.14 -2.51
CA LEU A 301 1.50 13.17 -2.98
C LEU A 301 2.06 14.60 -2.84
N SER A 302 3.02 14.84 -1.95
CA SER A 302 3.56 16.19 -1.66
C SER A 302 4.85 16.50 -2.42
N ASP A 303 5.66 15.47 -2.74
CA ASP A 303 6.91 15.66 -3.48
C ASP A 303 6.66 15.54 -4.99
N ILE A 304 6.58 16.69 -5.67
CA ILE A 304 6.27 16.76 -7.11
C ILE A 304 7.21 15.91 -7.97
N PRO A 305 8.56 15.91 -7.80
CA PRO A 305 9.44 15.07 -8.60
C PRO A 305 9.18 13.58 -8.43
N LEU A 306 8.88 13.12 -7.19
CA LEU A 306 8.54 11.73 -6.91
C LEU A 306 7.20 11.36 -7.58
N LEU A 307 6.19 12.21 -7.40
CA LEU A 307 4.87 12.01 -8.00
C LEU A 307 4.95 11.94 -9.53
N THR A 308 5.71 12.86 -10.15
CA THR A 308 5.93 12.88 -11.61
C THR A 308 6.58 11.59 -12.08
N SER A 309 7.61 11.10 -11.38
CA SER A 309 8.26 9.83 -11.71
C SER A 309 7.29 8.65 -11.65
N VAL A 310 6.45 8.59 -10.63
CA VAL A 310 5.45 7.51 -10.48
C VAL A 310 4.38 7.59 -11.56
N ILE A 311 3.92 8.81 -11.92
CA ILE A 311 2.95 9.00 -13.01
C ILE A 311 3.56 8.59 -14.35
N LEU A 312 4.78 9.01 -14.66
CA LEU A 312 5.48 8.62 -15.89
C LEU A 312 5.70 7.11 -15.96
N TRP A 313 6.12 6.51 -14.85
CA TRP A 313 6.23 5.06 -14.75
C TRP A 313 4.90 4.38 -15.05
N MET A 314 3.80 4.83 -14.42
CA MET A 314 2.47 4.26 -14.63
C MET A 314 2.02 4.40 -16.08
N VAL A 315 2.17 5.59 -16.67
CA VAL A 315 1.82 5.84 -18.09
C VAL A 315 2.60 4.91 -19.01
N LEU A 316 3.92 4.75 -18.79
CA LEU A 316 4.75 3.86 -19.59
C LEU A 316 4.34 2.39 -19.45
N VAL A 317 4.05 1.93 -18.23
CA VAL A 317 3.54 0.57 -17.99
C VAL A 317 2.24 0.35 -18.80
N PHE A 318 1.29 1.29 -18.73
CA PHE A 318 0.03 1.20 -19.46
C PHE A 318 0.25 1.23 -21.00
N VAL A 319 1.10 2.12 -21.49
CA VAL A 319 1.41 2.20 -22.93
C VAL A 319 2.08 0.92 -23.42
N ILE A 320 2.98 0.33 -22.63
CA ILE A 320 3.69 -0.88 -23.03
C ILE A 320 2.78 -2.11 -23.01
N ILE A 321 1.93 -2.24 -21.99
CA ILE A 321 1.08 -3.43 -21.82
C ILE A 321 -0.17 -3.34 -22.72
N TYR A 322 -0.78 -2.16 -22.84
CA TYR A 322 -2.09 -1.98 -23.48
C TYR A 322 -2.04 -1.16 -24.77
N GLY A 323 -0.87 -0.67 -25.19
CA GLY A 323 -0.76 0.20 -26.37
C GLY A 323 -1.29 -0.42 -27.65
N SER A 324 -1.26 -1.74 -27.78
CA SER A 324 -1.86 -2.48 -28.91
C SER A 324 -3.38 -2.37 -28.97
N ASP A 325 -4.05 -2.28 -27.82
CA ASP A 325 -5.51 -2.29 -27.73
C ASP A 325 -6.12 -0.97 -28.25
N PHE A 326 -5.30 0.09 -28.29
CA PHE A 326 -5.71 1.42 -28.76
C PHE A 326 -5.41 1.67 -30.24
N LEU A 327 -4.73 0.73 -30.94
CA LEU A 327 -4.44 0.90 -32.34
C LEU A 327 -5.64 0.49 -33.21
N PRO A 328 -6.02 1.31 -34.21
CA PRO A 328 -7.11 0.96 -35.14
C PRO A 328 -6.83 -0.36 -35.86
N ALA A 329 -7.84 -1.23 -35.95
CA ALA A 329 -7.74 -2.54 -36.61
C ALA A 329 -7.22 -2.47 -38.07
N ARG A 330 -7.32 -1.30 -38.71
CA ARG A 330 -6.72 -1.04 -40.03
C ARG A 330 -5.19 -1.08 -40.00
N ILE A 331 -4.56 -0.52 -38.94
CA ILE A 331 -3.10 -0.50 -38.81
C ILE A 331 -2.61 -1.92 -38.52
N ILE A 332 -3.36 -2.71 -37.76
CA ILE A 332 -3.04 -4.11 -37.45
C ILE A 332 -2.98 -4.98 -38.70
N ARG A 333 -3.88 -4.76 -39.70
CA ARG A 333 -3.89 -5.49 -40.99
C ARG A 333 -2.73 -5.15 -41.91
N TYR A 334 -2.11 -3.99 -41.79
CA TYR A 334 -0.92 -3.64 -42.59
C TYR A 334 0.38 -4.18 -42.00
N LEU A 335 0.33 -4.73 -40.76
CA LEU A 335 1.47 -5.20 -40.01
C LEU A 335 1.55 -6.74 -39.91
N GLN A 336 0.52 -7.46 -40.37
CA GLN A 336 0.49 -8.91 -40.62
C GLN A 336 0.81 -9.24 -42.09
#